data_5d3fec4945a13504704358ef438d96a4
#
_entry.id   5d3fec4945a13504704358ef438d96a4
#
_cell.length_a   1.000
_cell.length_b   1.000
_cell.length_c   1.000
_cell.angle_alpha   90.00
_cell.angle_beta   90.00
_cell.angle_gamma   90.00
#
_symmetry.space_group_name_H-M   'P 1'
#
loop_
_entity.id
_entity.type
_entity.pdbx_description
1 polymer ?
#
loop_
_entity_poly.entity_id
_entity_poly.type
_entity_poly.pdbx_seq_one_letter_code
_entity_poly.pdbx_strand_id
1 'polypeptide(L)'
;MIKRRPQRLEIIFSTDPVYFVTFCTRNRQAIPDLPKAQAAVETYARRGIKDFGTALGRYAIMPDHIHLFVSGDVEFVLSRWVAGLKRAISKELCVSGEFWQPTFFDHVLRSEESYSEKWEYVRQNPVRAHLVNESEDWPYQGEPVVIDRV
;
A
#
# COMPACT_ATOMS: atom_id res chain seq x y z
N MET A 1 19.94 3.77 -15.15
CA MET A 1 19.48 3.71 -15.23
C MET A 1 18.36 3.25 -15.17
N ILE A 2 17.80 3.16 -15.39
CA ILE A 2 16.96 2.56 -15.22
C ILE A 2 15.80 3.14 -14.77
N LYS A 3 15.59 4.03 -14.48
CA LYS A 3 14.60 4.58 -13.96
C LYS A 3 13.59 4.99 -14.85
N ARG A 4 13.65 4.93 -16.01
CA ARG A 4 12.71 5.31 -16.85
C ARG A 4 11.55 4.54 -16.96
N ARG A 5 11.51 3.36 -16.67
CA ARG A 5 10.46 2.57 -16.81
C ARG A 5 9.30 2.92 -15.99
N PRO A 6 9.37 3.39 -14.81
CA PRO A 6 8.20 3.74 -14.02
C PRO A 6 7.35 4.78 -14.70
N GLN A 7 7.95 5.68 -15.40
CA GLN A 7 7.19 6.70 -16.02
C GLN A 7 6.25 6.19 -17.06
N ARG A 8 6.68 5.19 -17.79
CA ARG A 8 5.85 4.62 -18.77
C ARG A 8 4.71 3.94 -18.13
N LEU A 9 4.90 3.29 -16.98
CA LEU A 9 3.86 2.58 -16.30
C LEU A 9 2.86 3.53 -15.69
N GLU A 10 3.31 4.70 -15.24
CA GLU A 10 2.41 5.69 -14.69
C GLU A 10 1.35 6.09 -15.72
N ILE A 11 1.74 6.25 -16.96
CA ILE A 11 0.80 6.61 -17.98
C ILE A 11 -0.21 5.50 -18.21
N ILE A 12 0.22 4.26 -18.16
CA ILE A 12 -0.65 3.13 -18.36
C ILE A 12 -1.73 3.06 -17.31
N PHE A 13 -1.38 3.37 -16.05
CA PHE A 13 -2.33 3.24 -14.95
C PHE A 13 -3.13 4.50 -14.65
N SER A 14 -2.90 5.59 -15.38
CA SER A 14 -3.55 6.85 -15.04
C SER A 14 -5.06 6.80 -15.25
N THR A 15 -5.56 5.93 -16.13
CA THR A 15 -6.98 5.85 -16.41
C THR A 15 -7.68 4.74 -15.63
N ASP A 16 -6.93 3.91 -14.92
CA ASP A 16 -7.53 2.83 -14.16
C ASP A 16 -7.97 3.32 -12.78
N PRO A 17 -8.94 2.66 -12.17
CA PRO A 17 -9.37 3.06 -10.82
C PRO A 17 -8.23 2.94 -9.82
N VAL A 18 -8.20 3.87 -8.87
CA VAL A 18 -7.26 3.81 -7.75
C VAL A 18 -8.07 3.48 -6.52
N TYR A 19 -7.68 2.41 -5.84
CA TYR A 19 -8.36 1.97 -4.63
C TYR A 19 -7.54 2.38 -3.40
N PHE A 20 -8.21 3.00 -2.44
CA PHE A 20 -7.60 3.27 -1.15
C PHE A 20 -7.97 2.09 -0.25
N VAL A 21 -6.99 1.44 0.35
CA VAL A 21 -7.20 0.21 1.12
C VAL A 21 -6.59 0.36 2.50
N THR A 22 -7.30 -0.14 3.52
CA THR A 22 -6.78 -0.24 4.86
C THR A 22 -7.06 -1.62 5.40
N PHE A 23 -6.06 -2.29 5.96
CA PHE A 23 -6.29 -3.56 6.65
C PHE A 23 -5.52 -3.57 7.97
N CYS A 24 -6.10 -4.24 8.95
CA CYS A 24 -5.64 -4.21 10.33
C CYS A 24 -5.24 -5.58 10.81
N THR A 25 -4.39 -5.62 11.82
CA THR A 25 -4.08 -6.87 12.50
C THR A 25 -5.29 -7.30 13.34
N ARG A 26 -5.39 -8.60 13.59
CA ARG A 26 -6.45 -9.12 14.44
C ARG A 26 -6.19 -8.68 15.87
N ASN A 27 -7.24 -8.19 16.52
CA ASN A 27 -7.16 -7.65 17.88
C ASN A 27 -6.16 -6.50 18.01
N ARG A 28 -5.86 -5.81 16.92
CA ARG A 28 -4.95 -4.67 16.88
C ARG A 28 -3.60 -4.97 17.51
N GLN A 29 -3.15 -6.22 17.39
CA GLN A 29 -1.84 -6.57 17.91
C GLN A 29 -0.75 -5.92 17.08
N ALA A 30 0.40 -5.67 17.68
CA ALA A 30 1.48 -4.96 17.01
C ALA A 30 2.15 -5.83 15.95
N ILE A 31 2.51 -5.21 14.83
CA ILE A 31 3.34 -5.86 13.83
C ILE A 31 4.73 -6.02 14.44
N PRO A 32 5.25 -7.26 14.54
CA PRO A 32 6.48 -7.49 15.30
C PRO A 32 7.76 -6.92 14.71
N ASP A 33 7.76 -6.63 13.41
CA ASP A 33 8.98 -6.19 12.76
C ASP A 33 8.60 -5.30 11.58
N LEU A 34 8.55 -3.99 11.81
CA LEU A 34 8.13 -3.06 10.77
C LEU A 34 9.07 -3.04 9.57
N PRO A 35 10.40 -3.09 9.74
CA PRO A 35 11.28 -3.16 8.57
C PRO A 35 11.02 -4.38 7.70
N LYS A 36 10.75 -5.56 8.29
CA LYS A 36 10.45 -6.74 7.51
C LYS A 36 9.11 -6.62 6.79
N ALA A 37 8.12 -6.03 7.46
CA ALA A 37 6.83 -5.80 6.82
C ALA A 37 7.02 -4.88 5.61
N GLN A 38 7.83 -3.84 5.74
CA GLN A 38 8.07 -2.93 4.63
C GLN A 38 8.79 -3.64 3.49
N ALA A 39 9.77 -4.48 3.79
CA ALA A 39 10.47 -5.22 2.75
C ALA A 39 9.51 -6.12 1.97
N ALA A 40 8.56 -6.75 2.67
CA ALA A 40 7.58 -7.60 2.01
C ALA A 40 6.65 -6.79 1.11
N VAL A 41 6.21 -5.63 1.57
CA VAL A 41 5.35 -4.74 0.78
C VAL A 41 6.08 -4.30 -0.48
N GLU A 42 7.35 -3.89 -0.36
CA GLU A 42 8.12 -3.42 -1.51
C GLU A 42 8.37 -4.55 -2.51
N THR A 43 8.68 -5.74 -2.03
CA THR A 43 8.90 -6.88 -2.92
C THR A 43 7.61 -7.26 -3.65
N TYR A 44 6.50 -7.26 -2.93
CA TYR A 44 5.21 -7.59 -3.52
C TYR A 44 4.84 -6.57 -4.59
N ALA A 45 5.10 -5.29 -4.32
CA ALA A 45 4.81 -4.22 -5.26
C ALA A 45 5.61 -4.38 -6.55
N ARG A 46 6.90 -4.69 -6.44
CA ARG A 46 7.75 -4.86 -7.63
C ARG A 46 7.30 -6.03 -8.48
N ARG A 47 6.91 -7.13 -7.81
CA ARG A 47 6.45 -8.27 -8.53
C ARG A 47 5.14 -7.97 -9.22
N GLY A 48 4.25 -7.23 -8.56
CA GLY A 48 2.96 -6.88 -9.12
C GLY A 48 3.09 -6.08 -10.41
N ILE A 49 3.98 -5.07 -10.41
CA ILE A 49 4.11 -4.24 -11.60
C ILE A 49 4.79 -5.00 -12.73
N LYS A 50 5.71 -5.87 -12.40
CA LYS A 50 6.44 -6.61 -13.42
C LYS A 50 5.61 -7.73 -14.04
N ASP A 51 4.91 -8.49 -13.22
CA ASP A 51 4.28 -9.74 -13.65
C ASP A 51 2.77 -9.68 -13.82
N PHE A 52 2.10 -8.75 -13.15
CA PHE A 52 0.65 -8.77 -13.07
C PHE A 52 -0.05 -7.47 -13.44
N GLY A 53 0.70 -6.46 -13.83
CA GLY A 53 0.08 -5.20 -14.24
C GLY A 53 -0.62 -4.46 -13.11
N THR A 54 -0.14 -4.61 -11.87
CA THR A 54 -0.71 -3.91 -10.72
C THR A 54 0.28 -2.89 -10.20
N ALA A 55 -0.23 -1.74 -9.79
CA ALA A 55 0.61 -0.65 -9.33
C ALA A 55 0.28 -0.32 -7.88
N LEU A 56 1.17 -0.68 -6.95
CA LEU A 56 1.06 -0.20 -5.59
C LEU A 56 1.70 1.18 -5.56
N GLY A 57 0.89 2.18 -5.29
CA GLY A 57 1.35 3.56 -5.21
C GLY A 57 1.84 3.88 -3.82
N ARG A 58 1.27 4.92 -3.20
CA ARG A 58 1.72 5.35 -1.88
C ARG A 58 1.18 4.42 -0.80
N TYR A 59 1.97 4.19 0.24
CA TYR A 59 1.54 3.37 1.37
C TYR A 59 2.16 3.89 2.66
N ALA A 60 1.52 3.55 3.78
CA ALA A 60 2.07 3.81 5.11
C ALA A 60 1.76 2.61 5.99
N ILE A 61 2.78 2.06 6.63
CA ILE A 61 2.63 0.92 7.54
C ILE A 61 2.64 1.46 8.96
N MET A 62 1.51 1.33 9.64
CA MET A 62 1.37 1.76 11.03
C MET A 62 1.61 0.55 11.93
N PRO A 63 1.77 0.72 13.24
CA PRO A 63 2.08 -0.41 14.11
C PRO A 63 1.06 -1.55 14.06
N ASP A 64 -0.19 -1.29 13.75
CA ASP A 64 -1.21 -2.33 13.75
C ASP A 64 -2.14 -2.30 12.54
N HIS A 65 -1.78 -1.54 11.51
CA HIS A 65 -2.58 -1.50 10.28
C HIS A 65 -1.75 -0.90 9.15
N ILE A 66 -2.23 -1.09 7.93
CA ILE A 66 -1.55 -0.59 6.74
C ILE A 66 -2.55 0.16 5.88
N HIS A 67 -2.16 1.34 5.41
CA HIS A 67 -2.90 2.11 4.43
C HIS A 67 -2.15 2.08 3.11
N LEU A 68 -2.85 1.91 2.00
CA LEU A 68 -2.18 1.94 0.71
C LEU A 68 -3.14 2.33 -0.41
N PHE A 69 -2.56 2.68 -1.55
CA PHE A 69 -3.31 2.98 -2.76
C PHE A 69 -2.81 2.05 -3.84
N VAL A 70 -3.73 1.41 -4.55
CA VAL A 70 -3.34 0.43 -5.57
C VAL A 70 -4.26 0.58 -6.78
N SER A 71 -3.70 0.35 -7.95
CA SER A 71 -4.43 0.35 -9.20
C SER A 71 -4.01 -0.88 -10.01
N GLY A 72 -4.89 -1.38 -10.82
CA GLY A 72 -4.58 -2.54 -11.66
C GLY A 72 -5.31 -2.46 -12.98
N ASP A 73 -4.99 -3.39 -13.87
CA ASP A 73 -5.62 -3.41 -15.18
C ASP A 73 -7.02 -4.02 -15.11
N VAL A 74 -7.61 -4.28 -16.26
CA VAL A 74 -8.99 -4.75 -16.34
C VAL A 74 -9.19 -6.10 -15.66
N GLU A 75 -8.14 -6.89 -15.50
CA GLU A 75 -8.26 -8.19 -14.86
C GLU A 75 -7.95 -8.16 -13.37
N PHE A 76 -7.69 -6.99 -12.82
CA PHE A 76 -7.32 -6.85 -11.41
C PHE A 76 -8.51 -7.18 -10.50
N VAL A 77 -8.28 -8.05 -9.52
CA VAL A 77 -9.27 -8.40 -8.50
C VAL A 77 -8.71 -7.99 -7.16
N LEU A 78 -9.25 -6.92 -6.60
CA LEU A 78 -8.71 -6.30 -5.39
C LEU A 78 -8.63 -7.27 -4.21
N SER A 79 -9.67 -8.06 -4.00
CA SER A 79 -9.68 -8.98 -2.85
C SER A 79 -8.56 -10.01 -2.93
N ARG A 80 -8.24 -10.50 -4.14
CA ARG A 80 -7.15 -11.45 -4.32
C ARG A 80 -5.80 -10.79 -4.09
N TRP A 81 -5.67 -9.55 -4.55
CA TRP A 81 -4.43 -8.81 -4.40
C TRP A 81 -4.15 -8.55 -2.91
N VAL A 82 -5.17 -8.13 -2.15
CA VAL A 82 -5.01 -7.87 -0.72
C VAL A 82 -4.67 -9.16 0.02
N ALA A 83 -5.37 -10.26 -0.33
CA ALA A 83 -5.09 -11.55 0.30
C ALA A 83 -3.65 -11.99 0.04
N GLY A 84 -3.17 -11.78 -1.19
CA GLY A 84 -1.79 -12.11 -1.54
C GLY A 84 -0.78 -11.27 -0.79
N LEU A 85 -1.07 -9.97 -0.61
CA LEU A 85 -0.19 -9.09 0.13
C LEU A 85 -0.12 -9.51 1.60
N LYS A 86 -1.27 -9.80 2.20
CA LYS A 86 -1.30 -10.26 3.59
C LYS A 86 -0.46 -11.52 3.76
N ARG A 87 -0.57 -12.48 2.81
CA ARG A 87 0.23 -13.69 2.88
C ARG A 87 1.71 -13.41 2.77
N ALA A 88 2.09 -12.51 1.87
CA ALA A 88 3.50 -12.17 1.68
C ALA A 88 4.09 -11.56 2.94
N ILE A 89 3.35 -10.65 3.59
CA ILE A 89 3.81 -10.03 4.81
C ILE A 89 3.87 -11.06 5.94
N SER A 90 2.84 -11.89 6.07
CA SER A 90 2.81 -12.92 7.12
C SER A 90 3.97 -13.89 7.01
N LYS A 91 4.32 -14.27 5.79
CA LYS A 91 5.43 -15.16 5.55
C LYS A 91 6.74 -14.53 5.98
N GLU A 92 6.94 -13.27 5.60
CA GLU A 92 8.15 -12.57 5.96
C GLU A 92 8.26 -12.37 7.47
N LEU A 93 7.15 -12.12 8.14
CA LEU A 93 7.13 -11.93 9.58
C LEU A 93 7.12 -13.24 10.36
N CYS A 94 6.94 -14.36 9.69
CA CYS A 94 6.83 -15.67 10.32
C CYS A 94 5.66 -15.71 11.30
N VAL A 95 4.52 -15.16 10.91
CA VAL A 95 3.30 -15.19 11.72
C VAL A 95 2.26 -16.03 11.01
N SER A 96 1.21 -16.47 11.74
CA SER A 96 0.18 -17.31 11.15
C SER A 96 -0.73 -16.51 10.22
N GLY A 97 -1.51 -17.23 9.40
CA GLY A 97 -2.45 -16.56 8.50
C GLY A 97 -3.54 -15.83 9.21
N GLU A 98 -3.74 -16.08 10.51
CA GLU A 98 -4.77 -15.40 11.28
C GLU A 98 -4.26 -14.14 11.95
N PHE A 99 -3.06 -13.71 11.60
CA PHE A 99 -2.51 -12.47 12.14
C PHE A 99 -3.34 -11.25 11.74
N TRP A 100 -3.91 -11.28 10.53
CA TRP A 100 -4.70 -10.17 10.02
C TRP A 100 -6.18 -10.39 10.24
N GLN A 101 -6.94 -9.31 10.32
CA GLN A 101 -8.40 -9.42 10.28
C GLN A 101 -8.79 -10.00 8.92
N PRO A 102 -9.89 -10.76 8.85
CA PRO A 102 -10.26 -11.41 7.60
C PRO A 102 -10.74 -10.47 6.50
N THR A 103 -11.11 -9.24 6.86
CA THR A 103 -11.63 -8.28 5.90
C THR A 103 -10.69 -7.10 5.76
N PHE A 104 -11.06 -6.15 4.93
CA PHE A 104 -10.32 -4.92 4.77
C PHE A 104 -11.31 -3.83 4.34
N PHE A 105 -10.92 -2.58 4.57
CA PHE A 105 -11.69 -1.43 4.11
C PHE A 105 -11.15 -1.00 2.75
N ASP A 106 -12.04 -0.64 1.82
CA ASP A 106 -11.61 -0.10 0.55
C ASP A 106 -12.55 1.01 0.09
N HIS A 107 -11.99 1.90 -0.71
CA HIS A 107 -12.74 3.02 -1.28
C HIS A 107 -12.12 3.32 -2.64
N VAL A 108 -12.94 3.36 -3.68
CA VAL A 108 -12.47 3.72 -5.02
C VAL A 108 -12.43 5.24 -5.10
N LEU A 109 -11.29 5.80 -5.46
CA LEU A 109 -11.19 7.24 -5.62
C LEU A 109 -12.00 7.68 -6.84
N ARG A 110 -12.90 8.62 -6.63
CA ARG A 110 -13.71 9.14 -7.72
C ARG A 110 -12.87 10.11 -8.54
N SER A 111 -13.33 10.45 -9.73
CA SER A 111 -12.56 11.32 -10.62
C SER A 111 -12.32 12.70 -10.01
N GLU A 112 -13.26 13.17 -9.18
CA GLU A 112 -13.12 14.49 -8.56
C GLU A 112 -12.28 14.45 -7.28
N GLU A 113 -11.92 13.26 -6.78
CA GLU A 113 -11.14 13.15 -5.55
C GLU A 113 -9.66 13.21 -5.87
N SER A 114 -8.92 13.98 -5.09
CA SER A 114 -7.49 14.15 -5.29
C SER A 114 -6.71 13.06 -4.56
N TYR A 115 -5.88 12.36 -5.30
CA TYR A 115 -5.00 11.35 -4.74
C TYR A 115 -4.00 12.00 -3.77
N SER A 116 -3.47 13.17 -4.15
CA SER A 116 -2.50 13.87 -3.31
C SER A 116 -3.11 14.29 -1.98
N GLU A 117 -4.34 14.77 -2.00
CA GLU A 117 -4.99 15.20 -0.76
C GLU A 117 -5.30 14.02 0.15
N LYS A 118 -5.75 12.91 -0.45
CA LYS A 118 -6.01 11.71 0.33
C LYS A 118 -4.72 11.21 0.98
N TRP A 119 -3.64 11.21 0.20
CA TRP A 119 -2.35 10.77 0.72
C TRP A 119 -1.86 11.69 1.83
N GLU A 120 -2.05 12.99 1.67
CA GLU A 120 -1.62 13.94 2.70
C GLU A 120 -2.29 13.63 4.04
N TYR A 121 -3.57 13.27 4.00
CA TYR A 121 -4.27 12.91 5.23
C TYR A 121 -3.70 11.63 5.83
N VAL A 122 -3.44 10.64 5.00
CA VAL A 122 -2.93 9.34 5.47
C VAL A 122 -1.51 9.49 6.02
N ARG A 123 -0.65 10.25 5.36
CA ARG A 123 0.74 10.33 5.79
C ARG A 123 0.91 11.08 7.10
N GLN A 124 -0.11 11.78 7.55
CA GLN A 124 -0.08 12.42 8.86
C GLN A 124 -0.44 11.46 10.00
N ASN A 125 -0.83 10.23 9.68
CA ASN A 125 -1.18 9.27 10.72
C ASN A 125 -0.09 9.07 11.78
N PRO A 126 1.18 8.90 11.42
CA PRO A 126 2.21 8.73 12.46
C PRO A 126 2.36 9.96 13.34
N VAL A 127 2.09 11.15 12.80
CA VAL A 127 2.13 12.38 13.60
C VAL A 127 0.94 12.40 14.56
N ARG A 128 -0.26 12.10 14.05
CA ARG A 128 -1.45 12.07 14.89
C ARG A 128 -1.35 11.01 15.97
N ALA A 129 -0.62 9.92 15.71
CA ALA A 129 -0.43 8.85 16.68
C ALA A 129 0.75 9.12 17.63
N HIS A 130 1.37 10.30 17.51
CA HIS A 130 2.49 10.70 18.36
C HIS A 130 3.71 9.80 18.23
N LEU A 131 3.91 9.23 17.04
CA LEU A 131 5.07 8.37 16.77
C LEU A 131 6.25 9.16 16.25
N VAL A 132 5.99 10.25 15.52
CA VAL A 132 7.00 11.16 15.02
C VAL A 132 6.44 12.57 15.09
N ASN A 133 7.30 13.58 14.99
CA ASN A 133 6.88 14.97 14.99
C ASN A 133 6.54 15.44 13.57
N GLU A 134 7.28 14.96 12.58
CA GLU A 134 7.06 15.34 11.17
C GLU A 134 6.76 14.08 10.37
N SER A 135 5.82 14.16 9.44
CA SER A 135 5.42 13.00 8.67
C SER A 135 6.58 12.39 7.86
N GLU A 136 7.49 13.20 7.39
CA GLU A 136 8.60 12.68 6.61
C GLU A 136 9.58 11.88 7.44
N ASP A 137 9.50 11.96 8.77
CA ASP A 137 10.37 11.18 9.64
C ASP A 137 9.87 9.76 9.87
N TRP A 138 8.67 9.42 9.39
CA TRP A 138 8.17 8.06 9.53
C TRP A 138 8.80 7.18 8.44
N PRO A 139 9.63 6.20 8.80
CA PRO A 139 10.38 5.44 7.79
C PRO A 139 9.56 4.38 7.06
N TYR A 140 8.39 4.00 7.59
CA TYR A 140 7.64 2.89 7.03
C TYR A 140 6.54 3.37 6.10
N GLN A 141 6.94 4.18 5.12
CA GLN A 141 6.06 4.70 4.07
C GLN A 141 6.85 4.72 2.77
N GLY A 142 6.19 4.75 1.65
CA GLY A 142 6.86 4.77 0.38
C GLY A 142 5.91 4.88 -0.80
N GLU A 143 6.50 4.85 -1.99
CA GLU A 143 5.75 4.96 -3.23
C GLU A 143 6.45 4.11 -4.29
N PRO A 144 6.26 2.78 -4.27
CA PRO A 144 6.95 1.92 -5.24
C PRO A 144 6.66 2.25 -6.69
N VAL A 145 5.42 2.62 -7.01
CA VAL A 145 5.06 3.02 -8.36
C VAL A 145 4.37 4.38 -8.28
N VAL A 146 4.79 5.32 -9.12
CA VAL A 146 4.15 6.62 -9.15
C VAL A 146 2.92 6.52 -10.05
N ILE A 147 1.75 6.69 -9.48
CA ILE A 147 0.50 6.66 -10.24
C ILE A 147 0.20 8.08 -10.68
N ASP A 148 0.05 8.27 -11.99
CA ASP A 148 -0.13 9.61 -12.56
C ASP A 148 -1.56 10.07 -12.33
N ARG A 149 -1.79 10.60 -11.14
CA ARG A 149 -3.10 11.07 -10.71
C ARG A 149 -2.91 12.15 -9.67
N VAL A 150 -3.74 13.19 -9.75
CA VAL A 150 -3.66 14.33 -8.82
C VAL A 150 -4.12 14.00 -7.41
#